data_27a3e7da248504f0f87f0e615de7df55
#
_entry.id   27a3e7da248504f0f87f0e615de7df55
#
_cell.length_a   1.000
_cell.length_b   1.000
_cell.length_c   1.000
_cell.angle_alpha   90.00
_cell.angle_beta   90.00
_cell.angle_gamma   90.00
#
_symmetry.space_group_name_H-M   'P 1'
#
loop_
_entity.id
_entity.type
_entity.pdbx_description
1 polymer ?
#
loop_
_entity_poly.entity_id
_entity_poly.type
_entity_poly.pdbx_seq_one_letter_code
_entity_poly.pdbx_strand_id
1 'polypeptide(L)'
;MNSTSSPHAIAIYGHESADPEAVARSFGGRVMDSIDPQMACAIFVINPAMGIDQATIDLWRSIDEFQTPRIVAVTQLENQEADFDDAVMLANRVFDHVATPYLVLHDDAGIPCALISLETMRVTDYTTVPALESACEPEHETLVQEFRDEYLELSTSMGEGAFAAGLLFPAIPLWIQKGVGVDIVKEYLNQIND
;
A
#
# COMPACT_ATOMS: atom_id res chain seq x y z
N MET A 1 -16.47 31.42 11.61
CA MET A 1 -16.31 30.19 12.41
C MET A 1 -15.43 29.26 11.60
N ASN A 2 -14.14 29.18 11.95
CA ASN A 2 -13.20 28.29 11.29
C ASN A 2 -13.47 26.88 11.78
N SER A 3 -14.06 26.03 10.93
CA SER A 3 -14.00 24.57 11.13
C SER A 3 -12.56 24.14 10.96
N THR A 4 -11.82 24.04 12.03
CA THR A 4 -10.61 23.24 12.08
C THR A 4 -11.10 21.78 12.03
N SER A 5 -11.15 21.18 10.83
CA SER A 5 -11.29 19.74 10.75
C SER A 5 -10.08 19.14 11.48
N SER A 6 -10.34 18.41 12.53
CA SER A 6 -9.28 17.63 13.19
C SER A 6 -8.63 16.73 12.15
N PRO A 7 -7.29 16.65 12.10
CA PRO A 7 -6.65 15.73 11.17
C PRO A 7 -7.22 14.34 11.43
N HIS A 8 -7.70 13.69 10.38
CA HIS A 8 -8.23 12.33 10.47
C HIS A 8 -7.19 11.41 11.08
N ALA A 9 -7.56 10.67 12.12
CA ALA A 9 -6.64 9.80 12.83
C ALA A 9 -6.24 8.62 11.94
N ILE A 10 -4.94 8.52 11.61
CA ILE A 10 -4.35 7.39 10.89
C ILE A 10 -3.74 6.44 11.92
N ALA A 11 -4.26 5.22 11.97
CA ALA A 11 -3.71 4.15 12.81
C ALA A 11 -2.73 3.29 12.01
N ILE A 12 -1.57 3.02 12.57
CA ILE A 12 -0.53 2.19 11.95
C ILE A 12 -0.40 0.90 12.75
N TYR A 13 -0.49 -0.23 12.07
CA TYR A 13 -0.40 -1.58 12.64
C TYR A 13 0.70 -2.37 11.93
N GLY A 14 1.41 -3.20 12.65
CA GLY A 14 2.43 -4.08 12.09
C GLY A 14 3.50 -4.45 13.09
N HIS A 15 4.22 -5.51 12.80
CA HIS A 15 5.36 -5.95 13.59
C HIS A 15 6.52 -4.96 13.47
N GLU A 16 7.32 -4.82 14.53
CA GLU A 16 8.47 -3.88 14.57
C GLU A 16 9.46 -4.06 13.40
N SER A 17 9.61 -5.30 12.89
CA SER A 17 10.49 -5.60 11.75
C SER A 17 10.09 -4.89 10.45
N ALA A 18 8.84 -4.43 10.33
CA ALA A 18 8.34 -3.67 9.19
C ALA A 18 8.54 -2.15 9.35
N ASP A 19 9.10 -1.67 10.48
CA ASP A 19 9.30 -0.26 10.84
C ASP A 19 8.02 0.59 10.77
N PRO A 20 6.95 0.21 11.49
CA PRO A 20 5.70 0.97 11.51
C PRO A 20 5.89 2.40 12.02
N GLU A 21 6.90 2.67 12.85
CA GLU A 21 7.23 4.01 13.35
C GLU A 21 7.70 4.96 12.23
N ALA A 22 8.47 4.46 11.25
CA ALA A 22 8.88 5.26 10.10
C ALA A 22 7.66 5.61 9.24
N VAL A 23 6.73 4.67 9.06
CA VAL A 23 5.47 4.89 8.34
C VAL A 23 4.61 5.92 9.07
N ALA A 24 4.46 5.80 10.39
CA ALA A 24 3.71 6.75 11.21
C ALA A 24 4.26 8.18 11.09
N ARG A 25 5.59 8.35 11.16
CA ARG A 25 6.23 9.67 10.99
C ARG A 25 6.01 10.25 9.59
N SER A 26 6.01 9.41 8.55
CA SER A 26 5.89 9.86 7.15
C SER A 26 4.49 10.34 6.80
N PHE A 27 3.46 9.77 7.42
CA PHE A 27 2.07 10.05 7.08
C PHE A 27 1.28 10.73 8.22
N GLY A 28 1.94 11.09 9.32
CA GLY A 28 1.28 11.76 10.44
C GLY A 28 0.35 10.85 11.24
N GLY A 29 0.57 9.54 11.19
CA GLY A 29 -0.17 8.54 11.94
C GLY A 29 0.43 8.21 13.30
N ARG A 30 -0.17 7.24 13.98
CA ARG A 30 0.33 6.67 15.24
C ARG A 30 0.36 5.15 15.18
N VAL A 31 1.43 4.56 15.67
CA VAL A 31 1.49 3.11 15.87
C VAL A 31 0.57 2.71 17.02
N MET A 32 -0.27 1.73 16.79
CA MET A 32 -1.29 1.27 17.71
C MET A 32 -1.20 -0.25 17.90
N ASP A 33 -1.55 -0.72 19.08
CA ASP A 33 -1.69 -2.14 19.44
C ASP A 33 -3.14 -2.58 19.67
N SER A 34 -4.07 -1.65 19.51
CA SER A 34 -5.51 -1.85 19.69
C SER A 34 -6.29 -0.99 18.70
N ILE A 35 -7.55 -1.34 18.46
CA ILE A 35 -8.41 -0.61 17.53
C ILE A 35 -8.84 0.73 18.13
N ASP A 36 -8.63 1.80 17.38
CA ASP A 36 -9.20 3.11 17.66
C ASP A 36 -10.50 3.26 16.85
N PRO A 37 -11.69 3.28 17.49
CA PRO A 37 -12.95 3.42 16.76
C PRO A 37 -13.11 4.74 16.00
N GLN A 38 -12.25 5.73 16.28
CA GLN A 38 -12.26 7.05 15.64
C GLN A 38 -11.23 7.19 14.52
N MET A 39 -10.50 6.10 14.20
CA MET A 39 -9.56 6.16 13.08
C MET A 39 -10.30 6.34 11.76
N ALA A 40 -9.77 7.19 10.89
CA ALA A 40 -10.28 7.38 9.54
C ALA A 40 -9.67 6.41 8.53
N CYS A 41 -8.45 5.94 8.81
CA CYS A 41 -7.72 4.98 7.98
C CYS A 41 -6.80 4.14 8.83
N ALA A 42 -6.63 2.88 8.44
CA ALA A 42 -5.63 1.97 9.00
C ALA A 42 -4.58 1.64 7.94
N ILE A 43 -3.29 1.72 8.31
CA ILE A 43 -2.18 1.26 7.48
C ILE A 43 -1.56 0.04 8.16
N PHE A 44 -1.64 -1.10 7.49
CA PHE A 44 -1.01 -2.35 7.92
C PHE A 44 0.35 -2.48 7.24
N VAL A 45 1.41 -2.48 8.04
CA VAL A 45 2.79 -2.47 7.56
C VAL A 45 3.36 -3.88 7.62
N ILE A 46 3.87 -4.38 6.48
CA ILE A 46 4.35 -5.75 6.32
C ILE A 46 5.81 -5.75 5.88
N ASN A 47 6.62 -6.60 6.54
CA ASN A 47 7.94 -7.00 6.07
C ASN A 47 7.83 -8.39 5.43
N PRO A 48 8.02 -8.54 4.10
CA PRO A 48 7.85 -9.82 3.41
C PRO A 48 8.75 -10.94 3.94
N ALA A 49 9.97 -10.61 4.38
CA ALA A 49 10.93 -11.59 4.90
C ALA A 49 10.54 -12.17 6.27
N MET A 50 9.71 -11.46 7.04
CA MET A 50 9.35 -11.85 8.42
C MET A 50 7.94 -12.41 8.55
N GLY A 51 7.12 -12.26 7.51
CA GLY A 51 5.72 -12.68 7.54
C GLY A 51 4.81 -11.69 8.31
N ILE A 52 3.59 -12.14 8.59
CA ILE A 52 2.57 -11.37 9.31
C ILE A 52 2.27 -12.09 10.62
N ASP A 53 2.44 -11.43 11.74
CA ASP A 53 2.21 -11.99 13.05
C ASP A 53 0.71 -12.09 13.39
N GLN A 54 0.37 -12.96 14.34
CA GLN A 54 -1.01 -13.22 14.70
C GLN A 54 -1.71 -11.98 15.28
N ALA A 55 -1.01 -11.13 16.01
CA ALA A 55 -1.56 -9.90 16.57
C ALA A 55 -2.01 -8.94 15.46
N THR A 56 -1.20 -8.78 14.42
CA THR A 56 -1.54 -7.97 13.24
C THR A 56 -2.74 -8.54 12.49
N ILE A 57 -2.83 -9.87 12.34
CA ILE A 57 -3.97 -10.56 11.71
C ILE A 57 -5.27 -10.34 12.53
N ASP A 58 -5.19 -10.44 13.84
CA ASP A 58 -6.35 -10.27 14.72
C ASP A 58 -6.86 -8.81 14.70
N LEU A 59 -5.94 -7.83 14.63
CA LEU A 59 -6.29 -6.42 14.46
C LEU A 59 -6.98 -6.18 13.10
N TRP A 60 -6.47 -6.76 12.01
CA TRP A 60 -7.13 -6.67 10.69
C TRP A 60 -8.57 -7.14 10.74
N ARG A 61 -8.82 -8.32 11.30
CA ARG A 61 -10.16 -8.91 11.44
C ARG A 61 -11.10 -8.08 12.32
N SER A 62 -10.56 -7.48 13.37
CA SER A 62 -11.34 -6.64 14.28
C SER A 62 -11.83 -5.34 13.66
N ILE A 63 -11.17 -4.87 12.59
CA ILE A 63 -11.59 -3.65 11.87
C ILE A 63 -12.74 -3.91 10.90
N ASP A 64 -13.00 -5.16 10.50
CA ASP A 64 -14.04 -5.50 9.51
C ASP A 64 -15.43 -4.98 9.88
N GLU A 65 -15.74 -4.94 11.16
CA GLU A 65 -17.02 -4.44 11.66
C GLU A 65 -17.24 -2.93 11.39
N PHE A 66 -16.15 -2.17 11.15
CA PHE A 66 -16.19 -0.71 11.03
C PHE A 66 -16.15 -0.21 9.58
N GLN A 67 -15.90 -1.07 8.61
CA GLN A 67 -15.71 -0.70 7.20
C GLN A 67 -14.68 0.45 7.01
N THR A 68 -13.63 0.45 7.83
CA THR A 68 -12.59 1.47 7.79
C THR A 68 -11.71 1.28 6.56
N PRO A 69 -11.36 2.35 5.81
CA PRO A 69 -10.35 2.29 4.76
C PRO A 69 -9.03 1.72 5.26
N ARG A 70 -8.43 0.80 4.50
CA ARG A 70 -7.19 0.11 4.87
C ARG A 70 -6.19 0.10 3.72
N ILE A 71 -4.93 0.36 4.03
CA ILE A 71 -3.79 0.21 3.13
C ILE A 71 -2.88 -0.87 3.69
N VAL A 72 -2.41 -1.76 2.84
CA VAL A 72 -1.31 -2.67 3.15
C VAL A 72 -0.02 -2.04 2.60
N ALA A 73 0.84 -1.55 3.47
CA ALA A 73 2.13 -0.98 3.10
C ALA A 73 3.23 -2.03 3.24
N VAL A 74 3.85 -2.41 2.13
CA VAL A 74 4.94 -3.38 2.13
C VAL A 74 6.28 -2.64 2.19
N THR A 75 6.99 -2.81 3.28
CA THR A 75 8.29 -2.17 3.56
C THR A 75 9.45 -3.15 3.42
N GLN A 76 10.66 -2.71 3.74
CA GLN A 76 11.89 -3.52 3.70
C GLN A 76 12.16 -4.11 2.31
N LEU A 77 11.80 -3.37 1.25
CA LEU A 77 11.93 -3.78 -0.15
C LEU A 77 13.40 -3.90 -0.60
N GLU A 78 14.33 -3.30 0.14
CA GLU A 78 15.78 -3.43 -0.04
C GLU A 78 16.31 -4.81 0.37
N ASN A 79 15.54 -5.56 1.14
CA ASN A 79 15.89 -6.92 1.55
C ASN A 79 15.55 -7.90 0.42
N GLN A 80 16.57 -8.56 -0.14
CA GLN A 80 16.41 -9.48 -1.25
C GLN A 80 15.96 -10.90 -0.84
N GLU A 81 15.67 -11.15 0.43
CA GLU A 81 15.19 -12.45 0.91
C GLU A 81 13.73 -12.72 0.53
N ALA A 82 12.93 -11.67 0.38
CA ALA A 82 11.55 -11.73 -0.08
C ALA A 82 11.15 -10.40 -0.72
N ASP A 83 10.21 -10.44 -1.64
CA ASP A 83 9.81 -9.28 -2.43
C ASP A 83 8.37 -8.83 -2.16
N PHE A 84 7.93 -7.84 -2.92
CA PHE A 84 6.57 -7.30 -2.84
C PHE A 84 5.51 -8.36 -3.17
N ASP A 85 5.73 -9.20 -4.16
CA ASP A 85 4.77 -10.23 -4.58
C ASP A 85 4.61 -11.31 -3.50
N ASP A 86 5.71 -11.67 -2.81
CA ASP A 86 5.67 -12.56 -1.65
C ASP A 86 4.78 -11.98 -0.53
N ALA A 87 4.90 -10.67 -0.26
CA ALA A 87 4.07 -9.99 0.74
C ALA A 87 2.60 -9.98 0.34
N VAL A 88 2.28 -9.72 -0.93
CA VAL A 88 0.90 -9.75 -1.43
C VAL A 88 0.30 -11.14 -1.33
N MET A 89 1.03 -12.18 -1.73
CA MET A 89 0.57 -13.56 -1.55
C MET A 89 0.30 -13.91 -0.09
N LEU A 90 1.16 -13.46 0.81
CA LEU A 90 1.00 -13.68 2.24
C LEU A 90 -0.21 -12.93 2.79
N ALA A 91 -0.38 -11.66 2.42
CA ALA A 91 -1.53 -10.84 2.83
C ALA A 91 -2.86 -11.47 2.37
N ASN A 92 -2.94 -11.96 1.13
CA ASN A 92 -4.12 -12.64 0.60
C ASN A 92 -4.47 -13.97 1.30
N ARG A 93 -3.54 -14.56 2.05
CA ARG A 93 -3.82 -15.79 2.83
C ARG A 93 -4.41 -15.50 4.19
N VAL A 94 -4.09 -14.35 4.79
CA VAL A 94 -4.39 -14.07 6.21
C VAL A 94 -5.31 -12.86 6.40
N PHE A 95 -5.30 -11.94 5.46
CA PHE A 95 -6.23 -10.82 5.36
C PHE A 95 -7.35 -11.15 4.36
N ASP A 96 -8.16 -10.15 4.03
CA ASP A 96 -9.07 -10.24 2.89
C ASP A 96 -8.30 -10.08 1.57
N HIS A 97 -9.01 -10.20 0.45
CA HIS A 97 -8.41 -9.97 -0.85
C HIS A 97 -7.86 -8.54 -0.95
N VAL A 98 -6.55 -8.40 -1.08
CA VAL A 98 -5.89 -7.12 -1.30
C VAL A 98 -5.70 -6.86 -2.79
N ALA A 99 -5.97 -5.62 -3.21
CA ALA A 99 -5.75 -5.18 -4.58
C ALA A 99 -4.27 -4.84 -4.80
N THR A 100 -3.76 -5.12 -6.00
CA THR A 100 -2.38 -4.80 -6.38
C THR A 100 -2.40 -3.78 -7.51
N PRO A 101 -2.53 -2.46 -7.20
CA PRO A 101 -2.61 -1.42 -8.23
C PRO A 101 -1.27 -1.08 -8.89
N TYR A 102 -0.16 -1.54 -8.31
CA TYR A 102 1.20 -1.28 -8.78
C TYR A 102 2.04 -2.54 -8.78
N LEU A 103 2.91 -2.68 -9.77
CA LEU A 103 3.96 -3.70 -9.80
C LEU A 103 5.32 -3.06 -9.62
N VAL A 104 6.25 -3.79 -9.00
CA VAL A 104 7.62 -3.35 -8.74
C VAL A 104 8.54 -3.81 -9.86
N LEU A 105 9.27 -2.88 -10.45
CA LEU A 105 10.38 -3.18 -11.35
C LEU A 105 11.70 -3.15 -10.56
N HIS A 106 12.57 -4.08 -10.91
CA HIS A 106 13.89 -4.23 -10.30
C HIS A 106 14.98 -3.92 -11.34
N ASP A 107 16.10 -3.39 -10.87
CA ASP A 107 17.29 -3.23 -11.67
C ASP A 107 18.04 -4.58 -11.84
N ASP A 108 19.15 -4.56 -12.58
CA ASP A 108 19.98 -5.74 -12.84
C ASP A 108 20.58 -6.37 -11.57
N ALA A 109 20.63 -5.63 -10.47
CA ALA A 109 21.06 -6.10 -9.16
C ALA A 109 19.92 -6.66 -8.29
N GLY A 110 18.67 -6.64 -8.81
CA GLY A 110 17.48 -7.08 -8.08
C GLY A 110 16.96 -6.05 -7.07
N ILE A 111 17.37 -4.78 -7.21
CA ILE A 111 16.91 -3.71 -6.32
C ILE A 111 15.67 -3.04 -6.91
N PRO A 112 14.59 -2.84 -6.12
CA PRO A 112 13.43 -2.08 -6.57
C PRO A 112 13.83 -0.68 -7.06
N CYS A 113 13.48 -0.35 -8.31
CA CYS A 113 13.88 0.89 -8.92
C CYS A 113 12.72 1.70 -9.53
N ALA A 114 11.63 1.06 -9.88
CA ALA A 114 10.47 1.73 -10.46
C ALA A 114 9.15 1.02 -10.12
N LEU A 115 8.04 1.70 -10.31
CA LEU A 115 6.68 1.16 -10.20
C LEU A 115 5.94 1.32 -11.51
N ILE A 116 5.17 0.28 -11.91
CA ILE A 116 4.18 0.36 -12.98
C ILE A 116 2.81 0.50 -12.35
N SER A 117 2.07 1.55 -12.72
CA SER A 117 0.65 1.66 -12.43
C SER A 117 -0.16 0.76 -13.36
N LEU A 118 -0.91 -0.18 -12.84
CA LEU A 118 -1.78 -1.06 -13.63
C LEU A 118 -3.02 -0.33 -14.16
N GLU A 119 -3.41 0.78 -13.55
CA GLU A 119 -4.51 1.61 -14.03
C GLU A 119 -4.11 2.40 -15.27
N THR A 120 -3.01 3.16 -15.20
CA THR A 120 -2.60 4.11 -16.22
C THR A 120 -1.55 3.60 -17.18
N MET A 121 -0.91 2.48 -16.88
CA MET A 121 0.25 1.93 -17.59
C MET A 121 1.40 2.92 -17.70
N ARG A 122 1.61 3.71 -16.63
CA ARG A 122 2.75 4.60 -16.48
C ARG A 122 3.77 4.02 -15.51
N VAL A 123 5.03 4.28 -15.80
CA VAL A 123 6.17 3.87 -14.99
C VAL A 123 6.71 5.09 -14.26
N THR A 124 6.86 4.97 -12.94
CA THR A 124 7.56 5.97 -12.12
C THR A 124 8.93 5.41 -11.74
N ASP A 125 9.98 6.03 -12.26
CA ASP A 125 11.38 5.67 -12.01
C ASP A 125 11.91 6.46 -10.81
N TYR A 126 12.32 5.76 -9.77
CA TYR A 126 12.87 6.33 -8.52
C TYR A 126 14.42 6.33 -8.47
N THR A 127 15.08 5.99 -9.57
CA THR A 127 16.57 6.10 -9.65
C THR A 127 17.03 7.54 -9.75
N THR A 128 16.14 8.46 -10.10
CA THR A 128 16.39 9.91 -10.19
C THR A 128 15.63 10.69 -9.12
N VAL A 129 16.11 11.90 -8.79
CA VAL A 129 15.44 12.83 -7.87
C VAL A 129 15.26 14.18 -8.59
N PRO A 130 14.02 14.62 -8.82
CA PRO A 130 12.75 13.94 -8.54
C PRO A 130 12.55 12.67 -9.37
N ALA A 131 11.65 11.79 -8.92
CA ALA A 131 11.28 10.60 -9.68
C ALA A 131 10.68 10.99 -11.04
N LEU A 132 11.01 10.20 -12.07
CA LEU A 132 10.60 10.47 -13.45
C LEU A 132 9.47 9.55 -13.87
N GLU A 133 8.40 10.13 -14.40
CA GLU A 133 7.27 9.38 -14.93
C GLU A 133 7.34 9.27 -16.45
N SER A 134 7.12 8.06 -16.99
CA SER A 134 7.10 7.78 -18.42
C SER A 134 5.99 6.79 -18.79
N ALA A 135 5.72 6.63 -20.08
CA ALA A 135 4.85 5.55 -20.55
C ALA A 135 5.54 4.20 -20.37
N CYS A 136 4.75 3.16 -20.10
CA CYS A 136 5.26 1.80 -20.08
C CYS A 136 5.76 1.38 -21.46
N GLU A 137 6.86 0.66 -21.52
CA GLU A 137 7.37 0.10 -22.77
C GLU A 137 6.49 -1.07 -23.24
N PRO A 138 6.29 -1.27 -24.56
CA PRO A 138 5.40 -2.33 -25.11
C PRO A 138 5.74 -3.74 -24.62
N GLU A 139 7.02 -4.01 -24.35
CA GLU A 139 7.46 -5.30 -23.82
C GLU A 139 6.96 -5.51 -22.38
N HIS A 140 7.03 -4.49 -21.54
CA HIS A 140 6.50 -4.52 -20.19
C HIS A 140 4.96 -4.57 -20.19
N GLU A 141 4.30 -3.82 -21.09
CA GLU A 141 2.84 -3.87 -21.21
C GLU A 141 2.35 -5.31 -21.43
N THR A 142 3.03 -6.06 -22.33
CA THR A 142 2.68 -7.45 -22.61
C THR A 142 2.88 -8.35 -21.37
N LEU A 143 3.96 -8.15 -20.63
CA LEU A 143 4.27 -8.96 -19.45
C LEU A 143 3.30 -8.72 -18.28
N VAL A 144 2.78 -7.52 -18.14
CA VAL A 144 1.91 -7.15 -17.01
C VAL A 144 0.42 -7.18 -17.35
N GLN A 145 0.05 -7.54 -18.60
CA GLN A 145 -1.34 -7.46 -19.06
C GLN A 145 -2.31 -8.30 -18.23
N GLU A 146 -1.92 -9.50 -17.82
CA GLU A 146 -2.75 -10.39 -17.00
C GLU A 146 -3.04 -9.77 -15.62
N PHE A 147 -2.02 -9.22 -14.97
CA PHE A 147 -2.16 -8.51 -13.68
C PHE A 147 -3.03 -7.27 -13.82
N ARG A 148 -2.88 -6.55 -14.92
CA ARG A 148 -3.71 -5.38 -15.23
C ARG A 148 -5.18 -5.75 -15.38
N ASP A 149 -5.47 -6.80 -16.17
CA ASP A 149 -6.83 -7.25 -16.41
C ASP A 149 -7.51 -7.67 -15.09
N GLU A 150 -6.81 -8.42 -14.24
CA GLU A 150 -7.28 -8.81 -12.91
C GLU A 150 -7.55 -7.58 -12.01
N TYR A 151 -6.62 -6.64 -11.95
CA TYR A 151 -6.79 -5.41 -11.17
C TYR A 151 -7.96 -4.56 -11.67
N LEU A 152 -8.10 -4.37 -12.99
CA LEU A 152 -9.19 -3.57 -13.57
C LEU A 152 -10.56 -4.26 -13.37
N GLU A 153 -10.64 -5.58 -13.45
CA GLU A 153 -11.86 -6.33 -13.14
C GLU A 153 -12.26 -6.10 -11.67
N LEU A 154 -11.32 -6.24 -10.76
CA LEU A 154 -11.56 -6.01 -9.33
C LEU A 154 -12.01 -4.57 -9.06
N SER A 155 -11.24 -3.58 -9.51
CA SER A 155 -11.53 -2.16 -9.26
C SER A 155 -12.85 -1.72 -9.88
N THR A 156 -13.18 -2.20 -11.08
CA THR A 156 -14.46 -1.93 -11.73
C THR A 156 -15.63 -2.56 -10.98
N SER A 157 -15.47 -3.78 -10.48
CA SER A 157 -16.51 -4.48 -9.72
C SER A 157 -16.81 -3.82 -8.37
N MET A 158 -15.80 -3.23 -7.74
CA MET A 158 -15.94 -2.52 -6.45
C MET A 158 -16.51 -1.11 -6.62
N GLY A 159 -16.29 -0.47 -7.79
CA GLY A 159 -16.79 0.85 -8.11
C GLY A 159 -15.94 2.02 -7.63
N GLU A 160 -16.31 3.22 -8.06
CA GLU A 160 -15.64 4.47 -7.67
C GLU A 160 -15.79 4.71 -6.16
N GLY A 161 -14.73 5.20 -5.53
CA GLY A 161 -14.70 5.45 -4.07
C GLY A 161 -14.62 4.21 -3.19
N ALA A 162 -14.38 3.03 -3.76
CA ALA A 162 -14.35 1.77 -3.02
C ALA A 162 -13.31 1.76 -1.88
N PHE A 163 -12.16 2.41 -2.07
CA PHE A 163 -11.15 2.56 -1.02
C PHE A 163 -11.70 3.37 0.17
N ALA A 164 -12.22 4.57 -0.09
CA ALA A 164 -12.77 5.44 0.97
C ALA A 164 -13.97 4.81 1.68
N ALA A 165 -14.71 3.93 0.99
CA ALA A 165 -15.80 3.16 1.56
C ALA A 165 -15.34 1.92 2.36
N GLY A 166 -14.04 1.63 2.44
CA GLY A 166 -13.51 0.45 3.12
C GLY A 166 -13.85 -0.88 2.45
N LEU A 167 -13.98 -0.88 1.12
CA LEU A 167 -14.30 -2.05 0.31
C LEU A 167 -13.11 -2.56 -0.51
N LEU A 168 -12.18 -1.69 -0.86
CA LEU A 168 -10.96 -2.02 -1.61
C LEU A 168 -9.74 -1.74 -0.76
N PHE A 169 -8.85 -2.73 -0.62
CA PHE A 169 -7.66 -2.67 0.22
C PHE A 169 -6.40 -2.74 -0.65
N PRO A 170 -5.78 -1.59 -1.02
CA PRO A 170 -4.60 -1.60 -1.86
C PRO A 170 -3.36 -2.05 -1.10
N ALA A 171 -2.56 -2.91 -1.72
CA ALA A 171 -1.19 -3.19 -1.31
C ALA A 171 -0.24 -2.25 -2.05
N ILE A 172 0.56 -1.48 -1.31
CA ILE A 172 1.46 -0.46 -1.85
C ILE A 172 2.89 -0.78 -1.45
N PRO A 173 3.81 -0.92 -2.43
CA PRO A 173 5.24 -1.03 -2.14
C PRO A 173 5.76 0.30 -1.60
N LEU A 174 6.44 0.27 -0.45
CA LEU A 174 6.84 1.48 0.26
C LEU A 174 8.32 1.41 0.67
N TRP A 175 9.13 2.31 0.09
CA TRP A 175 10.51 2.55 0.50
C TRP A 175 10.71 4.04 0.74
N ILE A 176 10.48 4.46 1.98
CA ILE A 176 10.39 5.87 2.39
C ILE A 176 11.67 6.65 2.04
N GLN A 177 12.84 6.07 2.29
CA GLN A 177 14.13 6.73 2.07
C GLN A 177 14.38 7.04 0.58
N LYS A 178 13.79 6.29 -0.34
CA LYS A 178 13.86 6.51 -1.79
C LYS A 178 12.60 7.19 -2.35
N GLY A 179 11.60 7.46 -1.53
CA GLY A 179 10.32 8.04 -1.95
C GLY A 179 9.40 7.07 -2.68
N VAL A 180 9.77 5.77 -2.80
CA VAL A 180 8.94 4.77 -3.48
C VAL A 180 7.62 4.61 -2.75
N GLY A 181 6.51 4.78 -3.46
CA GLY A 181 5.16 4.60 -2.94
C GLY A 181 4.65 5.72 -2.02
N VAL A 182 5.48 6.67 -1.62
CA VAL A 182 5.10 7.71 -0.64
C VAL A 182 3.96 8.58 -1.16
N ASP A 183 4.05 9.06 -2.40
CA ASP A 183 3.00 9.90 -2.98
C ASP A 183 1.72 9.10 -3.26
N ILE A 184 1.85 7.82 -3.59
CA ILE A 184 0.71 6.91 -3.77
C ILE A 184 -0.10 6.78 -2.47
N VAL A 185 0.57 6.52 -1.34
CA VAL A 185 -0.11 6.44 -0.04
C VAL A 185 -0.79 7.76 0.30
N LYS A 186 -0.14 8.91 0.03
CA LYS A 186 -0.75 10.24 0.24
C LYS A 186 -2.01 10.44 -0.62
N GLU A 187 -2.00 9.99 -1.88
CA GLU A 187 -3.16 10.07 -2.77
C GLU A 187 -4.34 9.27 -2.22
N TYR A 188 -4.11 8.06 -1.72
CA TYR A 188 -5.15 7.28 -1.03
C TYR A 188 -5.66 7.97 0.23
N LEU A 189 -4.77 8.53 1.05
CA LEU A 189 -5.18 9.25 2.26
C LEU A 189 -5.98 10.52 1.94
N ASN A 190 -5.71 11.19 0.81
CA ASN A 190 -6.49 12.36 0.38
C ASN A 190 -7.92 11.98 -0.03
N GLN A 191 -8.16 10.78 -0.57
CA GLN A 191 -9.51 10.32 -0.92
C GLN A 191 -10.45 10.17 0.28
N ILE A 192 -9.91 10.10 1.49
CA ILE A 192 -10.70 10.00 2.72
C ILE A 192 -11.14 11.40 3.20
N ASN A 193 -10.44 12.44 2.77
CA ASN A 193 -10.67 13.83 3.20
C ASN A 193 -11.68 14.58 2.31
N ASP A 194 -12.05 14.00 1.17
CA ASP A 194 -13.02 14.55 0.23
C ASP A 194 -14.43 14.00 0.50
#